data_229392a3915f7f61aaaf5092d2052810
#
_entry.id   229392a3915f7f61aaaf5092d2052810
#
_cell.length_a   1.000
_cell.length_b   1.000
_cell.length_c   1.000
_cell.angle_alpha   90.00
_cell.angle_beta   90.00
_cell.angle_gamma   90.00
#
_symmetry.space_group_name_H-M   'P 1'
#
loop_
_entity.id
_entity.type
_entity.pdbx_description
1 polymer ?
#
loop_
_entity_poly.entity_id
_entity_poly.type
_entity_poly.pdbx_seq_one_letter_code
_entity_poly.pdbx_strand_id
1 'polypeptide(L)'
;MVKILLKLLLALLMLGLLQGCGSLFYWPEEGLRGTPDQLGIEYQPVNLKTSNNLNLHAWWFPSRAEEPAKPQGLIYYLHGNAENISTHFMGMTWITNHGWEVFILDYRGYGLSEGKPSIAGVHHDAYMGLKWAIAKAKEQQLPLVVLGQSIGGATAVTLVANARAEEQQQISGLVVDSAFSGYRRIAREKLNESWLTWAFQYPLSWTITDRYSPEKHIKNLPANLPLLFLHSCTDSVIPCSHSQRIYQQAAEPKTYLEAVEGRHIEMLSQLKWRRELVVWLEGL
;
A
#
# COMPACT_ATOMS: atom_id res chain seq x y z
N MET A 1 -37.12 7.80 -33.19
CA MET A 1 -36.82 8.53 -31.94
C MET A 1 -36.35 7.61 -30.83
N VAL A 2 -37.12 6.64 -30.36
CA VAL A 2 -36.74 5.75 -29.19
C VAL A 2 -35.40 5.03 -29.40
N LYS A 3 -35.13 4.47 -30.61
CA LYS A 3 -33.85 3.78 -30.90
C LYS A 3 -32.63 4.71 -30.88
N ILE A 4 -32.80 5.99 -31.21
CA ILE A 4 -31.72 6.99 -31.16
C ILE A 4 -31.48 7.43 -29.72
N LEU A 5 -32.56 7.62 -28.95
CA LEU A 5 -32.46 7.93 -27.53
C LEU A 5 -31.78 6.81 -26.74
N LEU A 6 -32.09 5.56 -27.03
CA LEU A 6 -31.46 4.39 -26.40
C LEU A 6 -29.97 4.28 -26.76
N LYS A 7 -29.60 4.58 -28.02
CA LYS A 7 -28.19 4.62 -28.43
C LYS A 7 -27.43 5.77 -27.78
N LEU A 8 -28.05 6.94 -27.59
CA LEU A 8 -27.46 8.07 -26.88
C LEU A 8 -27.33 7.79 -25.37
N LEU A 9 -28.33 7.15 -24.76
CA LEU A 9 -28.26 6.72 -23.36
C LEU A 9 -27.17 5.67 -23.12
N LEU A 10 -27.04 4.69 -24.01
CA LEU A 10 -25.98 3.69 -24.00
C LEU A 10 -24.60 4.34 -24.22
N ALA A 11 -24.48 5.30 -25.14
CA ALA A 11 -23.24 6.03 -25.37
C ALA A 11 -22.85 6.91 -24.16
N LEU A 12 -23.80 7.57 -23.52
CA LEU A 12 -23.58 8.34 -22.28
C LEU A 12 -23.23 7.44 -21.10
N LEU A 13 -23.86 6.27 -20.98
CA LEU A 13 -23.50 5.24 -20.00
C LEU A 13 -22.09 4.71 -20.24
N MET A 14 -21.74 4.44 -21.50
CA MET A 14 -20.37 4.03 -21.88
C MET A 14 -19.35 5.15 -21.64
N LEU A 15 -19.67 6.42 -21.95
CA LEU A 15 -18.80 7.56 -21.62
C LEU A 15 -18.61 7.74 -20.10
N GLY A 16 -19.66 7.55 -19.31
CA GLY A 16 -19.58 7.57 -17.85
C GLY A 16 -18.69 6.43 -17.29
N LEU A 17 -18.74 5.26 -17.92
CA LEU A 17 -17.88 4.12 -17.59
C LEU A 17 -16.41 4.34 -18.03
N LEU A 18 -16.17 5.16 -19.05
CA LEU A 18 -14.82 5.50 -19.52
C LEU A 18 -14.11 6.55 -18.65
N GLN A 19 -14.82 7.28 -17.81
CA GLN A 19 -14.23 8.28 -16.89
C GLN A 19 -13.58 7.67 -15.64
N GLY A 20 -13.24 6.41 -15.66
CA GLY A 20 -12.28 5.82 -14.77
C GLY A 20 -12.88 5.13 -13.56
N CYS A 21 -13.19 3.84 -13.69
CA CYS A 21 -13.43 2.93 -12.55
C CYS A 21 -12.23 2.83 -11.56
N GLY A 22 -11.17 3.59 -11.76
CA GLY A 22 -10.01 3.59 -10.87
C GLY A 22 -10.31 4.13 -9.47
N SER A 23 -11.30 5.03 -9.34
CA SER A 23 -11.75 5.53 -8.04
C SER A 23 -12.51 4.48 -7.21
N LEU A 24 -13.03 3.42 -7.84
CA LEU A 24 -13.71 2.32 -7.15
C LEU A 24 -12.79 1.47 -6.26
N PHE A 25 -11.46 1.62 -6.44
CA PHE A 25 -10.47 0.96 -5.59
C PHE A 25 -10.14 1.73 -4.33
N TYR A 26 -10.63 2.96 -4.17
CA TYR A 26 -10.26 3.84 -3.07
C TYR A 26 -11.50 4.36 -2.37
N TRP A 27 -11.58 4.12 -1.07
CA TRP A 27 -12.66 4.57 -0.20
C TRP A 27 -12.11 5.45 0.91
N PRO A 28 -11.67 6.67 0.55
CA PRO A 28 -11.10 7.59 1.51
C PRO A 28 -12.15 8.08 2.51
N GLU A 29 -11.70 8.32 3.72
CA GLU A 29 -12.41 9.11 4.71
C GLU A 29 -11.70 10.46 4.85
N GLU A 30 -12.44 11.55 4.65
CA GLU A 30 -11.94 12.91 4.83
C GLU A 30 -11.90 13.26 6.31
N GLY A 31 -10.89 14.04 6.73
CA GLY A 31 -10.66 14.41 8.12
C GLY A 31 -9.98 13.30 8.93
N LEU A 32 -9.74 13.56 10.19
CA LEU A 32 -9.08 12.61 11.11
C LEU A 32 -10.07 12.15 12.18
N ARG A 33 -10.08 10.87 12.51
CA ARG A 33 -10.86 10.34 13.65
C ARG A 33 -10.20 10.66 14.99
N GLY A 34 -8.93 10.97 14.99
CA GLY A 34 -8.13 11.32 16.16
C GLY A 34 -6.67 11.47 15.80
N THR A 35 -5.87 11.86 16.76
CA THR A 35 -4.44 12.05 16.60
C THR A 35 -3.65 11.18 17.59
N PRO A 36 -2.40 10.77 17.26
CA PRO A 36 -1.61 9.85 18.09
C PRO A 36 -1.33 10.34 19.51
N ASP A 37 -1.22 11.66 19.72
CA ASP A 37 -1.02 12.28 21.03
C ASP A 37 -2.18 12.02 22.00
N GLN A 38 -3.41 11.82 21.51
CA GLN A 38 -4.55 11.41 22.32
C GLN A 38 -4.35 10.03 22.98
N LEU A 39 -3.46 9.22 22.42
CA LEU A 39 -3.04 7.91 22.94
C LEU A 39 -1.65 7.96 23.60
N GLY A 40 -1.09 9.15 23.82
CA GLY A 40 0.25 9.32 24.38
C GLY A 40 1.37 8.86 23.45
N ILE A 41 1.11 8.81 22.12
CA ILE A 41 2.10 8.41 21.12
C ILE A 41 2.68 9.68 20.49
N GLU A 42 4.00 9.85 20.64
CA GLU A 42 4.73 10.95 20.02
C GLU A 42 4.77 10.77 18.50
N TYR A 43 4.52 11.86 17.78
CA TYR A 43 4.60 11.91 16.32
C TYR A 43 4.90 13.33 15.84
N GLN A 44 5.30 13.44 14.58
CA GLN A 44 5.44 14.72 13.91
C GLN A 44 4.59 14.72 12.64
N PRO A 45 3.74 15.73 12.45
CA PRO A 45 3.04 15.91 11.18
C PRO A 45 4.03 16.31 10.08
N VAL A 46 3.87 15.72 8.92
CA VAL A 46 4.68 15.98 7.73
C VAL A 46 3.74 16.41 6.60
N ASN A 47 4.08 17.52 5.94
CA ASN A 47 3.34 17.99 4.78
C ASN A 47 4.24 17.88 3.55
N LEU A 48 3.76 17.18 2.53
CA LEU A 48 4.45 17.01 1.26
C LEU A 48 3.69 17.72 0.17
N LYS A 49 4.44 18.31 -0.77
CA LYS A 49 3.85 18.95 -1.94
C LYS A 49 4.14 18.13 -3.19
N THR A 50 3.09 17.73 -3.88
CA THR A 50 3.21 16.97 -5.13
C THR A 50 3.63 17.87 -6.28
N SER A 51 4.11 17.28 -7.39
CA SER A 51 4.49 18.05 -8.59
C SER A 51 3.31 18.79 -9.23
N ASN A 52 2.08 18.36 -9.01
CA ASN A 52 0.86 19.03 -9.43
C ASN A 52 0.25 19.92 -8.33
N ASN A 53 1.07 20.32 -7.36
CA ASN A 53 0.77 21.31 -6.32
C ASN A 53 -0.29 20.90 -5.28
N LEU A 54 -0.62 19.60 -5.13
CA LEU A 54 -1.45 19.11 -4.03
C LEU A 54 -0.64 19.01 -2.75
N ASN A 55 -1.24 19.35 -1.62
CA ASN A 55 -0.67 19.12 -0.30
C ASN A 55 -1.09 17.73 0.18
N LEU A 56 -0.12 16.91 0.57
CA LEU A 56 -0.34 15.60 1.16
C LEU A 56 0.05 15.65 2.63
N HIS A 57 -0.79 15.05 3.46
CA HIS A 57 -0.59 14.94 4.90
C HIS A 57 0.03 13.59 5.25
N ALA A 58 0.95 13.57 6.18
CA ALA A 58 1.62 12.37 6.65
C ALA A 58 2.02 12.52 8.12
N TRP A 59 2.34 11.40 8.76
CA TRP A 59 2.88 11.37 10.10
C TRP A 59 4.20 10.60 10.11
N TRP A 60 5.17 11.14 10.87
CA TRP A 60 6.39 10.46 11.20
C TRP A 60 6.44 10.18 12.71
N PHE A 61 6.71 8.93 13.06
CA PHE A 61 6.82 8.44 14.42
C PHE A 61 8.28 8.12 14.70
N PRO A 62 8.93 8.81 15.64
CA PRO A 62 10.28 8.48 16.06
C PRO A 62 10.31 7.12 16.80
N SER A 63 11.48 6.51 16.85
CA SER A 63 11.71 5.34 17.72
C SER A 63 11.43 5.70 19.18
N ARG A 64 10.80 4.77 19.89
CA ARG A 64 10.50 4.86 21.33
C ARG A 64 11.27 3.84 22.16
N ALA A 65 12.18 3.11 21.54
CA ALA A 65 13.03 2.19 22.27
C ALA A 65 14.05 2.98 23.10
N GLU A 66 14.22 2.59 24.36
CA GLU A 66 15.27 3.13 25.22
C GLU A 66 16.64 2.63 24.77
N GLU A 67 16.71 1.39 24.32
CA GLU A 67 17.87 0.75 23.72
C GLU A 67 17.47 0.02 22.43
N PRO A 68 18.24 0.15 21.34
CA PRO A 68 19.44 1.00 21.20
C PRO A 68 19.11 2.50 21.22
N ALA A 69 20.02 3.32 21.71
CA ALA A 69 19.88 4.78 21.79
C ALA A 69 19.73 5.47 20.42
N LYS A 70 20.03 4.75 19.34
CA LYS A 70 19.79 5.19 17.94
C LYS A 70 18.72 4.30 17.32
N PRO A 71 17.86 4.86 16.45
CA PRO A 71 16.95 4.07 15.65
C PRO A 71 17.68 3.01 14.84
N GLN A 72 17.06 1.83 14.68
CA GLN A 72 17.59 0.73 13.88
C GLN A 72 17.26 0.90 12.39
N GLY A 73 16.20 1.63 12.06
CA GLY A 73 15.79 1.88 10.69
C GLY A 73 14.51 2.69 10.60
N LEU A 74 14.11 3.00 9.38
CA LEU A 74 12.86 3.70 9.04
C LEU A 74 11.98 2.77 8.20
N ILE A 75 10.72 2.62 8.61
CA ILE A 75 9.70 1.95 7.81
C ILE A 75 8.84 3.02 7.13
N TYR A 76 8.82 3.01 5.79
CA TYR A 76 7.81 3.74 5.02
C TYR A 76 6.59 2.84 4.86
N TYR A 77 5.52 3.16 5.58
CA TYR A 77 4.30 2.39 5.63
C TYR A 77 3.24 2.93 4.67
N LEU A 78 2.84 2.11 3.71
CA LEU A 78 1.77 2.34 2.75
C LEU A 78 0.51 1.63 3.24
N HIS A 79 -0.47 2.40 3.71
CA HIS A 79 -1.67 1.87 4.34
C HIS A 79 -2.64 1.22 3.33
N GLY A 80 -3.59 0.46 3.85
CA GLY A 80 -4.65 -0.19 3.08
C GLY A 80 -5.68 0.79 2.50
N ASN A 81 -6.69 0.21 1.85
CA ASN A 81 -7.85 0.94 1.38
C ASN A 81 -8.73 1.38 2.56
N ALA A 82 -9.71 2.21 2.33
CA ALA A 82 -10.64 2.76 3.29
C ALA A 82 -10.00 3.60 4.42
N GLU A 83 -10.80 4.41 5.09
CA GLU A 83 -10.38 5.25 6.21
C GLU A 83 -9.20 6.18 5.86
N ASN A 84 -8.23 6.38 6.77
CA ASN A 84 -7.02 7.19 6.57
C ASN A 84 -5.97 6.86 7.63
N ILE A 85 -4.85 7.61 7.66
CA ILE A 85 -3.75 7.33 8.59
C ILE A 85 -4.16 7.39 10.06
N SER A 86 -5.25 8.11 10.44
CA SER A 86 -5.71 8.21 11.82
C SER A 86 -6.28 6.90 12.41
N THR A 87 -6.49 5.89 11.57
CA THR A 87 -6.86 4.53 11.99
C THR A 87 -5.74 3.53 11.72
N HIS A 88 -5.04 3.68 10.60
CA HIS A 88 -4.01 2.74 10.18
C HIS A 88 -2.72 2.81 10.99
N PHE A 89 -2.37 3.97 11.58
CA PHE A 89 -1.11 4.12 12.33
C PHE A 89 -0.95 3.11 13.47
N MET A 90 -2.05 2.77 14.16
CA MET A 90 -2.01 1.81 15.28
C MET A 90 -1.53 0.41 14.87
N GLY A 91 -1.75 0.04 13.61
CA GLY A 91 -1.28 -1.23 13.06
C GLY A 91 0.24 -1.36 13.02
N MET A 92 0.96 -0.24 13.00
CA MET A 92 2.42 -0.21 12.82
C MET A 92 3.19 0.50 13.93
N THR A 93 2.60 1.40 14.71
CA THR A 93 3.34 2.16 15.73
C THR A 93 3.90 1.30 16.88
N TRP A 94 3.44 0.07 17.05
CA TRP A 94 4.03 -0.87 18.01
C TRP A 94 5.51 -1.15 17.70
N ILE A 95 5.94 -1.07 16.42
CA ILE A 95 7.33 -1.34 16.02
C ILE A 95 8.30 -0.25 16.51
N THR A 96 7.79 0.94 16.86
CA THR A 96 8.64 2.00 17.41
C THR A 96 9.24 1.63 18.77
N ASN A 97 8.60 0.73 19.52
CA ASN A 97 9.16 0.17 20.75
C ASN A 97 10.31 -0.82 20.49
N HIS A 98 10.50 -1.24 19.22
CA HIS A 98 11.58 -2.11 18.77
C HIS A 98 12.67 -1.34 18.03
N GLY A 99 12.75 -0.03 18.20
CA GLY A 99 13.83 0.80 17.63
C GLY A 99 13.61 1.26 16.20
N TRP A 100 12.47 0.97 15.58
CA TRP A 100 12.17 1.40 14.21
C TRP A 100 11.34 2.68 14.21
N GLU A 101 11.66 3.60 13.32
CA GLU A 101 10.81 4.74 13.01
C GLU A 101 9.74 4.33 12.01
N VAL A 102 8.61 5.03 11.99
CA VAL A 102 7.52 4.79 11.03
C VAL A 102 7.12 6.10 10.37
N PHE A 103 7.06 6.09 9.04
CA PHE A 103 6.49 7.17 8.24
C PHE A 103 5.27 6.64 7.51
N ILE A 104 4.12 7.28 7.68
CA ILE A 104 2.85 6.91 7.04
C ILE A 104 2.27 8.14 6.34
N LEU A 105 1.78 7.97 5.11
CA LEU A 105 1.26 9.01 4.25
C LEU A 105 -0.21 8.77 3.92
N ASP A 106 -1.06 9.78 4.09
CA ASP A 106 -2.38 9.83 3.47
C ASP A 106 -2.26 10.09 1.96
N TYR A 107 -2.76 9.18 1.16
CA TYR A 107 -2.86 9.41 -0.29
C TYR A 107 -3.84 10.55 -0.57
N ARG A 108 -3.78 11.14 -1.77
CA ARG A 108 -4.73 12.18 -2.18
C ARG A 108 -6.19 11.80 -1.90
N GLY A 109 -6.92 12.73 -1.30
CA GLY A 109 -8.31 12.55 -0.91
C GLY A 109 -8.53 11.77 0.40
N TYR A 110 -7.48 11.25 1.03
CA TYR A 110 -7.53 10.61 2.34
C TYR A 110 -7.17 11.62 3.44
N GLY A 111 -7.84 11.53 4.59
CA GLY A 111 -7.53 12.32 5.77
C GLY A 111 -7.52 13.82 5.49
N LEU A 112 -6.36 14.43 5.65
CA LEU A 112 -6.13 15.84 5.37
C LEU A 112 -5.43 16.09 4.02
N SER A 113 -5.16 15.05 3.24
CA SER A 113 -4.56 15.17 1.92
C SER A 113 -5.57 15.69 0.89
N GLU A 114 -5.13 16.65 0.08
CA GLU A 114 -5.95 17.27 -0.97
C GLU A 114 -6.17 16.32 -2.16
N GLY A 115 -7.13 16.66 -3.01
CA GLY A 115 -7.38 16.01 -4.29
C GLY A 115 -8.38 14.88 -4.24
N LYS A 116 -8.38 14.03 -5.28
CA LYS A 116 -9.25 12.84 -5.40
C LYS A 116 -8.42 11.63 -5.79
N PRO A 117 -8.67 10.44 -5.19
CA PRO A 117 -7.85 9.27 -5.47
C PRO A 117 -8.09 8.75 -6.88
N SER A 118 -7.00 8.27 -7.47
CA SER A 118 -6.97 7.50 -8.70
C SER A 118 -5.75 6.59 -8.66
N ILE A 119 -5.75 5.48 -9.40
CA ILE A 119 -4.62 4.54 -9.39
C ILE A 119 -3.30 5.26 -9.68
N ALA A 120 -3.22 6.04 -10.75
CA ALA A 120 -2.01 6.78 -11.11
C ALA A 120 -1.65 7.85 -10.06
N GLY A 121 -2.67 8.52 -9.49
CA GLY A 121 -2.48 9.54 -8.47
C GLY A 121 -1.88 8.98 -7.19
N VAL A 122 -2.43 7.88 -6.67
CA VAL A 122 -1.93 7.21 -5.45
C VAL A 122 -0.49 6.72 -5.63
N HIS A 123 -0.16 6.14 -6.79
CA HIS A 123 1.23 5.76 -7.08
C HIS A 123 2.18 6.96 -7.14
N HIS A 124 1.70 8.12 -7.64
CA HIS A 124 2.48 9.36 -7.61
C HIS A 124 2.67 9.87 -6.18
N ASP A 125 1.64 9.82 -5.34
CA ASP A 125 1.72 10.24 -3.94
C ASP A 125 2.67 9.33 -3.14
N ALA A 126 2.57 8.02 -3.35
CA ALA A 126 3.49 7.05 -2.77
C ALA A 126 4.95 7.34 -3.18
N TYR A 127 5.19 7.76 -4.42
CA TYR A 127 6.53 8.17 -4.85
C TYR A 127 7.02 9.46 -4.14
N MET A 128 6.14 10.43 -3.90
CA MET A 128 6.50 11.62 -3.11
C MET A 128 6.86 11.25 -1.67
N GLY A 129 6.11 10.32 -1.06
CA GLY A 129 6.44 9.78 0.26
C GLY A 129 7.76 9.02 0.28
N LEU A 130 8.07 8.21 -0.75
CA LEU A 130 9.35 7.52 -0.87
C LEU A 130 10.54 8.50 -0.91
N LYS A 131 10.43 9.59 -1.65
CA LYS A 131 11.48 10.63 -1.69
C LYS A 131 11.74 11.23 -0.31
N TRP A 132 10.69 11.52 0.45
CA TRP A 132 10.82 12.01 1.82
C TRP A 132 11.49 10.96 2.72
N ALA A 133 11.02 9.71 2.66
CA ALA A 133 11.57 8.61 3.45
C ALA A 133 13.05 8.36 3.16
N ILE A 134 13.46 8.40 1.89
CA ILE A 134 14.87 8.28 1.49
C ILE A 134 15.68 9.45 2.06
N ALA A 135 15.19 10.69 1.97
CA ALA A 135 15.89 11.86 2.49
C ALA A 135 16.08 11.75 4.01
N LYS A 136 15.03 11.33 4.74
CA LYS A 136 15.04 11.15 6.18
C LYS A 136 15.97 10.02 6.62
N ALA A 137 15.92 8.88 5.95
CA ALA A 137 16.80 7.76 6.24
C ALA A 137 18.28 8.11 6.00
N LYS A 138 18.57 8.83 4.93
CA LYS A 138 19.94 9.33 4.65
C LYS A 138 20.44 10.31 5.71
N GLU A 139 19.61 11.26 6.12
CA GLU A 139 19.94 12.24 7.17
C GLU A 139 20.37 11.53 8.45
N GLN A 140 19.69 10.45 8.80
CA GLN A 140 19.94 9.71 10.04
C GLN A 140 20.87 8.49 9.86
N GLN A 141 21.28 8.20 8.63
CA GLN A 141 22.08 7.01 8.27
C GLN A 141 21.38 5.69 8.67
N LEU A 142 20.09 5.58 8.37
CA LEU A 142 19.25 4.44 8.71
C LEU A 142 18.94 3.59 7.46
N PRO A 143 18.81 2.26 7.61
CA PRO A 143 18.19 1.42 6.60
C PRO A 143 16.72 1.84 6.41
N LEU A 144 16.25 1.81 5.15
CA LEU A 144 14.87 2.11 4.79
C LEU A 144 14.17 0.83 4.32
N VAL A 145 13.07 0.50 4.98
CA VAL A 145 12.17 -0.58 4.56
C VAL A 145 10.86 0.02 4.05
N VAL A 146 10.40 -0.44 2.89
CA VAL A 146 9.05 -0.12 2.40
C VAL A 146 8.12 -1.25 2.83
N LEU A 147 7.05 -0.93 3.53
CA LEU A 147 6.03 -1.89 3.95
C LEU A 147 4.67 -1.44 3.44
N GLY A 148 3.93 -2.33 2.80
CA GLY A 148 2.58 -2.02 2.33
C GLY A 148 1.58 -3.10 2.69
N GLN A 149 0.37 -2.67 3.08
CA GLN A 149 -0.75 -3.54 3.38
C GLN A 149 -1.86 -3.42 2.34
N SER A 150 -2.40 -4.55 1.88
CA SER A 150 -3.52 -4.58 0.93
C SER A 150 -3.19 -3.82 -0.37
N ILE A 151 -3.97 -2.79 -0.74
CA ILE A 151 -3.66 -1.90 -1.86
C ILE A 151 -2.32 -1.17 -1.67
N GLY A 152 -1.95 -0.87 -0.43
CA GLY A 152 -0.63 -0.33 -0.09
C GLY A 152 0.49 -1.32 -0.43
N GLY A 153 0.27 -2.62 -0.21
CA GLY A 153 1.21 -3.68 -0.61
C GLY A 153 1.37 -3.80 -2.13
N ALA A 154 0.26 -3.73 -2.85
CA ALA A 154 0.29 -3.67 -4.31
C ALA A 154 1.01 -2.41 -4.83
N THR A 155 0.79 -1.28 -4.17
CA THR A 155 1.47 -0.01 -4.46
C THR A 155 2.96 -0.09 -4.16
N ALA A 156 3.36 -0.70 -3.03
CA ALA A 156 4.75 -0.84 -2.60
C ALA A 156 5.61 -1.61 -3.61
N VAL A 157 5.12 -2.76 -4.11
CA VAL A 157 5.81 -3.55 -5.15
C VAL A 157 6.07 -2.69 -6.40
N THR A 158 5.02 -2.03 -6.88
CA THR A 158 5.13 -1.21 -8.11
C THR A 158 5.99 0.03 -7.89
N LEU A 159 5.91 0.65 -6.72
CA LEU A 159 6.70 1.82 -6.31
C LEU A 159 8.19 1.49 -6.34
N VAL A 160 8.61 0.46 -5.61
CA VAL A 160 10.03 0.07 -5.51
C VAL A 160 10.57 -0.37 -6.88
N ALA A 161 9.79 -1.14 -7.64
CA ALA A 161 10.20 -1.61 -8.96
C ALA A 161 10.37 -0.49 -10.01
N ASN A 162 9.68 0.64 -9.86
CA ASN A 162 9.74 1.78 -10.78
C ASN A 162 10.51 2.98 -10.22
N ALA A 163 11.06 2.90 -9.02
CA ALA A 163 11.96 3.91 -8.48
C ALA A 163 13.25 3.99 -9.31
N ARG A 164 13.89 5.14 -9.32
CA ARG A 164 15.19 5.29 -10.01
C ARG A 164 16.24 4.41 -9.38
N ALA A 165 17.25 4.02 -10.13
CA ALA A 165 18.30 3.10 -9.64
C ALA A 165 18.97 3.60 -8.36
N GLU A 166 19.26 4.91 -8.28
CA GLU A 166 19.85 5.52 -7.08
C GLU A 166 18.90 5.54 -5.88
N GLU A 167 17.58 5.53 -6.09
CA GLU A 167 16.57 5.45 -5.05
C GLU A 167 16.39 4.00 -4.58
N GLN A 168 16.40 3.06 -5.52
CA GLN A 168 16.34 1.62 -5.21
C GLN A 168 17.50 1.17 -4.30
N GLN A 169 18.71 1.70 -4.51
CA GLN A 169 19.89 1.43 -3.68
C GLN A 169 19.73 1.92 -2.22
N GLN A 170 18.79 2.80 -1.94
CA GLN A 170 18.51 3.27 -0.58
C GLN A 170 17.49 2.40 0.16
N ILE A 171 16.89 1.43 -0.51
CA ILE A 171 15.85 0.57 0.07
C ILE A 171 16.50 -0.75 0.50
N SER A 172 16.44 -1.03 1.80
CA SER A 172 17.06 -2.21 2.42
C SER A 172 16.14 -3.43 2.42
N GLY A 173 14.82 -3.24 2.25
CA GLY A 173 13.87 -4.35 2.23
C GLY A 173 12.47 -3.92 1.80
N LEU A 174 11.67 -4.89 1.37
CA LEU A 174 10.26 -4.69 0.99
C LEU A 174 9.38 -5.72 1.68
N VAL A 175 8.38 -5.25 2.41
CA VAL A 175 7.36 -6.08 3.08
C VAL A 175 6.02 -5.90 2.39
N VAL A 176 5.40 -7.01 2.00
CA VAL A 176 4.13 -7.06 1.27
C VAL A 176 3.12 -7.85 2.07
N ASP A 177 2.15 -7.18 2.69
CA ASP A 177 1.13 -7.81 3.51
C ASP A 177 -0.22 -7.81 2.79
N SER A 178 -0.79 -9.00 2.58
CA SER A 178 -2.14 -9.23 2.06
C SER A 178 -2.44 -8.51 0.74
N ALA A 179 -1.46 -8.41 -0.18
CA ALA A 179 -1.59 -7.67 -1.41
C ALA A 179 -2.24 -8.48 -2.55
N PHE A 180 -2.96 -7.79 -3.44
CA PHE A 180 -3.43 -8.40 -4.68
C PHE A 180 -2.35 -8.36 -5.77
N SER A 181 -2.41 -9.33 -6.71
CA SER A 181 -1.41 -9.45 -7.79
C SER A 181 -1.66 -8.52 -8.97
N GLY A 182 -2.91 -8.12 -9.20
CA GLY A 182 -3.24 -7.24 -10.33
C GLY A 182 -4.61 -6.60 -10.21
N TYR A 183 -4.71 -5.33 -10.61
CA TYR A 183 -5.94 -4.54 -10.53
C TYR A 183 -7.10 -5.16 -11.31
N ARG A 184 -6.86 -5.59 -12.55
CA ARG A 184 -7.89 -6.26 -13.36
C ARG A 184 -8.29 -7.62 -12.81
N ARG A 185 -7.35 -8.34 -12.20
CA ARG A 185 -7.60 -9.66 -11.62
C ARG A 185 -8.52 -9.54 -10.42
N ILE A 186 -8.16 -8.75 -9.43
CA ILE A 186 -8.97 -8.58 -8.22
C ILE A 186 -10.34 -7.98 -8.56
N ALA A 187 -10.42 -7.04 -9.52
CA ALA A 187 -11.69 -6.51 -9.98
C ALA A 187 -12.60 -7.59 -10.59
N ARG A 188 -12.06 -8.50 -11.43
CA ARG A 188 -12.82 -9.63 -11.98
C ARG A 188 -13.33 -10.54 -10.89
N GLU A 189 -12.49 -10.89 -9.93
CA GLU A 189 -12.87 -11.75 -8.82
C GLU A 189 -14.00 -11.11 -8.01
N LYS A 190 -13.90 -9.84 -7.67
CA LYS A 190 -14.97 -9.11 -6.96
C LYS A 190 -16.25 -8.96 -7.77
N LEU A 191 -16.16 -8.73 -9.08
CA LEU A 191 -17.34 -8.69 -9.96
C LEU A 191 -17.99 -10.06 -10.12
N ASN A 192 -17.22 -11.15 -10.02
CA ASN A 192 -17.71 -12.52 -10.10
C ASN A 192 -18.46 -12.96 -8.83
N GLU A 193 -18.22 -12.36 -7.67
CA GLU A 193 -18.89 -12.66 -6.41
C GLU A 193 -20.38 -12.27 -6.42
N SER A 194 -20.79 -11.36 -7.31
CA SER A 194 -22.18 -10.88 -7.40
C SER A 194 -22.87 -11.38 -8.67
N TRP A 195 -24.06 -11.97 -8.52
CA TRP A 195 -24.88 -12.44 -9.65
C TRP A 195 -25.30 -11.32 -10.61
N LEU A 196 -25.30 -10.05 -10.16
CA LEU A 196 -25.60 -8.90 -11.00
C LEU A 196 -24.44 -8.51 -11.93
N THR A 197 -23.21 -8.77 -11.50
CA THR A 197 -22.00 -8.30 -12.20
C THR A 197 -21.18 -9.41 -12.83
N TRP A 198 -21.38 -10.69 -12.48
CA TRP A 198 -20.58 -11.80 -12.96
C TRP A 198 -20.49 -11.89 -14.49
N ALA A 199 -21.60 -11.61 -15.19
CA ALA A 199 -21.64 -11.63 -16.65
C ALA A 199 -20.81 -10.51 -17.29
N PHE A 200 -20.56 -9.42 -16.55
CA PHE A 200 -19.84 -8.22 -17.02
C PHE A 200 -18.41 -8.16 -16.47
N GLN A 201 -17.94 -9.15 -15.73
CA GLN A 201 -16.63 -9.14 -15.08
C GLN A 201 -15.47 -8.87 -16.06
N TYR A 202 -15.51 -9.41 -17.26
CA TYR A 202 -14.48 -9.18 -18.28
C TYR A 202 -14.56 -7.76 -18.86
N PRO A 203 -15.66 -7.32 -19.49
CA PRO A 203 -15.72 -5.99 -20.09
C PRO A 203 -15.50 -4.87 -19.04
N LEU A 204 -16.06 -4.98 -17.84
CA LEU A 204 -15.84 -3.98 -16.79
C LEU A 204 -14.39 -3.97 -16.29
N SER A 205 -13.76 -5.13 -16.12
CA SER A 205 -12.36 -5.17 -15.71
C SER A 205 -11.41 -4.58 -16.77
N TRP A 206 -11.75 -4.62 -18.05
CA TRP A 206 -10.91 -4.03 -19.11
C TRP A 206 -10.86 -2.50 -19.07
N THR A 207 -11.85 -1.84 -18.45
CA THR A 207 -11.84 -0.38 -18.26
C THR A 207 -10.82 0.05 -17.20
N ILE A 208 -10.35 -0.90 -16.35
CA ILE A 208 -9.39 -0.63 -15.29
C ILE A 208 -7.97 -0.71 -15.86
N THR A 209 -7.15 0.28 -15.51
CA THR A 209 -5.74 0.23 -15.87
C THR A 209 -5.03 -0.89 -15.11
N ASP A 210 -4.25 -1.68 -15.84
CA ASP A 210 -3.45 -2.76 -15.27
C ASP A 210 -1.94 -2.41 -15.28
N ARG A 211 -1.65 -1.14 -15.59
CA ARG A 211 -0.27 -0.62 -15.70
C ARG A 211 0.49 -0.76 -14.38
N TYR A 212 -0.20 -0.59 -13.27
CA TYR A 212 0.38 -0.57 -11.93
C TYR A 212 0.21 -1.90 -11.17
N SER A 213 -0.13 -2.98 -11.88
CA SER A 213 -0.33 -4.29 -11.25
C SER A 213 0.99 -4.92 -10.80
N PRO A 214 1.10 -5.36 -9.53
CA PRO A 214 2.33 -5.94 -8.98
C PRO A 214 2.94 -7.05 -9.83
N GLU A 215 2.13 -7.96 -10.36
CA GLU A 215 2.59 -9.09 -11.19
C GLU A 215 3.36 -8.65 -12.46
N LYS A 216 3.21 -7.40 -12.90
CA LYS A 216 3.95 -6.84 -14.04
C LYS A 216 5.28 -6.21 -13.63
N HIS A 217 5.46 -5.92 -12.37
CA HIS A 217 6.59 -5.16 -11.85
C HIS A 217 7.52 -5.96 -10.94
N ILE A 218 7.02 -7.03 -10.33
CA ILE A 218 7.76 -7.80 -9.32
C ILE A 218 9.15 -8.27 -9.81
N LYS A 219 9.28 -8.60 -11.10
CA LYS A 219 10.55 -9.01 -11.72
C LYS A 219 11.55 -7.87 -11.94
N ASN A 220 11.08 -6.62 -11.79
CA ASN A 220 11.90 -5.41 -11.95
C ASN A 220 12.41 -4.87 -10.60
N LEU A 221 12.14 -5.57 -9.50
CA LEU A 221 12.74 -5.24 -8.22
C LEU A 221 14.26 -5.40 -8.27
N PRO A 222 15.01 -4.62 -7.46
CA PRO A 222 16.46 -4.76 -7.39
C PRO A 222 16.88 -6.21 -7.09
N ALA A 223 17.92 -6.67 -7.76
CA ALA A 223 18.51 -7.94 -7.43
C ALA A 223 19.02 -7.91 -5.97
N ASN A 224 18.83 -9.01 -5.25
CA ASN A 224 19.19 -9.16 -3.84
C ASN A 224 18.44 -8.25 -2.84
N LEU A 225 17.37 -7.57 -3.24
CA LEU A 225 16.50 -6.88 -2.29
C LEU A 225 15.76 -7.92 -1.43
N PRO A 226 15.93 -7.93 -0.10
CA PRO A 226 15.18 -8.82 0.77
C PRO A 226 13.67 -8.55 0.69
N LEU A 227 12.89 -9.62 0.49
CA LEU A 227 11.44 -9.54 0.37
C LEU A 227 10.77 -10.38 1.46
N LEU A 228 9.79 -9.80 2.13
CA LEU A 228 8.92 -10.50 3.07
C LEU A 228 7.48 -10.40 2.60
N PHE A 229 6.82 -11.54 2.42
CA PHE A 229 5.39 -11.61 2.13
C PHE A 229 4.66 -12.18 3.34
N LEU A 230 3.54 -11.54 3.70
CA LEU A 230 2.63 -12.00 4.73
C LEU A 230 1.22 -12.14 4.13
N HIS A 231 0.54 -13.25 4.38
CA HIS A 231 -0.86 -13.41 3.97
C HIS A 231 -1.56 -14.48 4.80
N SER A 232 -2.81 -14.23 5.20
CA SER A 232 -3.68 -15.24 5.76
C SER A 232 -4.46 -15.96 4.67
N CYS A 233 -4.47 -17.29 4.64
CA CYS A 233 -5.24 -18.04 3.64
C CYS A 233 -6.76 -18.07 3.91
N THR A 234 -7.20 -17.56 5.06
CA THR A 234 -8.62 -17.31 5.35
C THR A 234 -9.04 -15.85 5.11
N ASP A 235 -8.19 -15.05 4.47
CA ASP A 235 -8.50 -13.69 4.05
C ASP A 235 -9.70 -13.69 3.07
N SER A 236 -10.83 -13.10 3.51
CA SER A 236 -12.06 -13.00 2.73
C SER A 236 -12.11 -11.83 1.76
N VAL A 237 -11.12 -10.91 1.85
CA VAL A 237 -11.05 -9.72 0.99
C VAL A 237 -10.18 -9.98 -0.23
N ILE A 238 -8.96 -10.49 0.00
CA ILE A 238 -8.00 -10.84 -1.04
C ILE A 238 -7.54 -12.28 -0.83
N PRO A 239 -7.88 -13.21 -1.73
CA PRO A 239 -7.40 -14.60 -1.63
C PRO A 239 -5.87 -14.68 -1.59
N CYS A 240 -5.30 -15.53 -0.73
CA CYS A 240 -3.84 -15.64 -0.57
C CYS A 240 -3.12 -16.08 -1.86
N SER A 241 -3.84 -16.66 -2.82
CA SER A 241 -3.33 -16.98 -4.16
C SER A 241 -2.75 -15.77 -4.90
N HIS A 242 -3.19 -14.54 -4.55
CA HIS A 242 -2.64 -13.31 -5.10
C HIS A 242 -1.20 -13.09 -4.63
N SER A 243 -0.94 -13.12 -3.32
CA SER A 243 0.43 -12.97 -2.78
C SER A 243 1.32 -14.13 -3.19
N GLN A 244 0.80 -15.37 -3.21
CA GLN A 244 1.54 -16.54 -3.71
C GLN A 244 1.98 -16.34 -5.16
N ARG A 245 1.13 -15.79 -6.02
CA ARG A 245 1.45 -15.49 -7.42
C ARG A 245 2.56 -14.46 -7.57
N ILE A 246 2.55 -13.40 -6.76
CA ILE A 246 3.60 -12.38 -6.78
C ILE A 246 4.90 -12.99 -6.24
N TYR A 247 4.82 -13.71 -5.12
CA TYR A 247 5.95 -14.38 -4.49
C TYR A 247 6.67 -15.35 -5.43
N GLN A 248 5.91 -16.19 -6.15
CA GLN A 248 6.49 -17.13 -7.12
C GLN A 248 7.31 -16.47 -8.22
N GLN A 249 6.99 -15.23 -8.59
CA GLN A 249 7.68 -14.47 -9.64
C GLN A 249 8.82 -13.60 -9.11
N ALA A 250 8.86 -13.37 -7.81
CA ALA A 250 9.90 -12.58 -7.15
C ALA A 250 11.25 -13.29 -7.16
N ALA A 251 12.34 -12.52 -7.28
CA ALA A 251 13.70 -13.02 -7.10
C ALA A 251 14.02 -13.30 -5.63
N GLU A 252 15.09 -14.05 -5.37
CA GLU A 252 15.67 -14.23 -4.04
C GLU A 252 16.52 -12.99 -3.64
N PRO A 253 16.68 -12.71 -2.33
CA PRO A 253 16.13 -13.45 -1.19
C PRO A 253 14.68 -13.08 -0.88
N LYS A 254 13.85 -14.06 -0.63
CA LYS A 254 12.43 -13.85 -0.31
C LYS A 254 11.91 -14.84 0.73
N THR A 255 11.06 -14.36 1.62
CA THR A 255 10.39 -15.17 2.65
C THR A 255 8.87 -15.04 2.50
N TYR A 256 8.15 -16.12 2.71
CA TYR A 256 6.68 -16.13 2.75
C TYR A 256 6.20 -16.63 4.10
N LEU A 257 5.49 -15.78 4.81
CA LEU A 257 4.82 -16.11 6.06
C LEU A 257 3.32 -16.28 5.80
N GLU A 258 2.83 -17.49 5.97
CA GLU A 258 1.44 -17.83 5.75
C GLU A 258 0.74 -18.11 7.09
N ALA A 259 -0.34 -17.37 7.35
CA ALA A 259 -1.22 -17.67 8.45
C ALA A 259 -2.36 -18.59 7.95
N VAL A 260 -2.59 -19.69 8.68
CA VAL A 260 -3.70 -20.59 8.39
C VAL A 260 -5.04 -19.94 8.71
N GLU A 261 -5.05 -19.07 9.75
CA GLU A 261 -6.23 -18.33 10.20
C GLU A 261 -5.90 -16.84 10.37
N GLY A 262 -6.88 -15.98 10.09
CA GLY A 262 -6.79 -14.53 10.24
C GLY A 262 -7.57 -13.80 9.15
N ARG A 263 -8.15 -12.66 9.51
CA ARG A 263 -8.84 -11.81 8.54
C ARG A 263 -7.84 -10.99 7.73
N HIS A 264 -8.33 -10.20 6.80
CA HIS A 264 -7.55 -9.31 5.96
C HIS A 264 -6.67 -8.36 6.78
N ILE A 265 -5.36 -8.30 6.48
CA ILE A 265 -4.32 -7.48 7.17
C ILE A 265 -4.21 -7.68 8.70
N GLU A 266 -4.75 -8.75 9.26
CA GLU A 266 -4.70 -8.99 10.72
C GLU A 266 -3.43 -9.71 11.20
N MET A 267 -2.56 -10.17 10.32
CA MET A 267 -1.36 -10.90 10.77
C MET A 267 -0.53 -10.06 11.75
N LEU A 268 -0.23 -8.81 11.42
CA LEU A 268 0.56 -7.93 12.27
C LEU A 268 -0.19 -7.39 13.51
N SER A 269 -1.44 -7.77 13.73
CA SER A 269 -2.12 -7.58 15.02
C SER A 269 -1.72 -8.63 16.07
N GLN A 270 -1.17 -9.78 15.64
CA GLN A 270 -0.80 -10.91 16.48
C GLN A 270 0.69 -10.88 16.84
N LEU A 271 1.03 -11.12 18.11
CA LEU A 271 2.41 -11.09 18.61
C LEU A 271 3.35 -12.07 17.90
N LYS A 272 2.84 -13.23 17.44
CA LYS A 272 3.63 -14.19 16.67
C LYS A 272 4.22 -13.54 15.42
N TRP A 273 3.38 -12.91 14.60
CA TRP A 273 3.80 -12.35 13.32
C TRP A 273 4.58 -11.04 13.48
N ARG A 274 4.33 -10.30 14.56
CA ARG A 274 5.17 -9.15 14.94
C ARG A 274 6.60 -9.60 15.23
N ARG A 275 6.78 -10.70 15.95
CA ARG A 275 8.12 -11.26 16.24
C ARG A 275 8.82 -11.70 14.95
N GLU A 276 8.12 -12.39 14.05
CA GLU A 276 8.68 -12.80 12.76
C GLU A 276 9.12 -11.58 11.94
N LEU A 277 8.33 -10.50 11.91
CA LEU A 277 8.71 -9.26 11.24
C LEU A 277 9.95 -8.62 11.89
N VAL A 278 10.02 -8.55 13.24
CA VAL A 278 11.19 -8.00 13.94
C VAL A 278 12.45 -8.81 13.62
N VAL A 279 12.38 -10.14 13.72
CA VAL A 279 13.51 -11.02 13.38
C VAL A 279 13.97 -10.83 11.92
N TRP A 280 13.02 -10.68 10.99
CA TRP A 280 13.36 -10.43 9.60
C TRP A 280 14.05 -9.06 9.42
N LEU A 281 13.56 -8.02 10.10
CA LEU A 281 14.14 -6.67 10.07
C LEU A 281 15.56 -6.63 10.67
N GLU A 282 15.82 -7.41 11.73
CA GLU A 282 17.15 -7.53 12.36
C GLU A 282 18.16 -8.25 11.45
N GLY A 283 17.68 -8.97 10.45
CA GLY A 283 18.53 -9.66 9.47
C GLY A 283 18.94 -8.81 8.26
N LEU A 284 18.48 -7.55 8.17
CA LEU A 284 18.81 -6.62 7.09
C LEU A 284 20.14 -5.91 7.38
#